data_c7015972927b8b3a6bb474295ae08488
#
_entry.id   c7015972927b8b3a6bb474295ae08488
#
_cell.length_a   1.000
_cell.length_b   1.000
_cell.length_c   1.000
_cell.angle_alpha   90.00
_cell.angle_beta   90.00
_cell.angle_gamma   90.00
#
_symmetry.space_group_name_H-M   'P 1'
#
loop_
_entity.id
_entity.type
_entity.pdbx_description
1 polymer ?
#
loop_
_entity_poly.entity_id
_entity_poly.type
_entity_poly.pdbx_seq_one_letter_code
_entity_poly.pdbx_strand_id
1 'polypeptide(L)'
;MVVTVEHPELGLVQLRTRSTARRKVIKVTQNLVIITVPPGFENTVFPLSQDTIERILKLRNKVVVRSGEGKFKIDEPIETLTFRVEFGYQENSKIKVFAARLEDGVLRIYMPVGTDIETDVTQKALKRIVLKFLRQEAECVLPQKLEYWSKHCGLSYNSLKIDTAKSRWGCCSSKKDIKLSYYLLLLPERLID
;
A
#
# COMPACT_ATOMS: atom_id res chain seq x y z
N MET A 1 -3.55 16.81 23.76
CA MET A 1 -2.51 15.99 24.41
C MET A 1 -1.81 15.15 23.36
N VAL A 2 -0.49 15.02 23.47
CA VAL A 2 0.32 14.16 22.57
C VAL A 2 1.24 13.32 23.44
N VAL A 3 1.16 12.00 23.33
CA VAL A 3 2.01 11.04 24.05
C VAL A 3 2.69 10.16 23.03
N THR A 4 3.99 9.93 23.17
CA THR A 4 4.75 9.03 22.30
C THR A 4 5.24 7.84 23.12
N VAL A 5 4.98 6.64 22.64
CA VAL A 5 5.34 5.37 23.25
C VAL A 5 6.13 4.54 22.24
N GLU A 6 7.15 3.85 22.66
CA GLU A 6 7.87 2.90 21.85
C GLU A 6 7.20 1.51 22.00
N HIS A 7 6.79 0.94 20.86
CA HIS A 7 6.16 -0.37 20.82
C HIS A 7 7.13 -1.40 20.19
N PRO A 8 7.29 -2.60 20.75
CA PRO A 8 8.30 -3.57 20.29
C PRO A 8 8.24 -3.89 18.80
N GLU A 9 7.03 -4.05 18.23
CA GLU A 9 6.84 -4.41 16.82
C GLU A 9 6.61 -3.19 15.91
N LEU A 10 6.06 -2.10 16.43
CA LEU A 10 5.65 -0.94 15.64
C LEU A 10 6.65 0.22 15.72
N GLY A 11 7.64 0.17 16.61
CA GLY A 11 8.51 1.30 16.89
C GLY A 11 7.75 2.47 17.52
N LEU A 12 7.98 3.69 17.06
CA LEU A 12 7.34 4.88 17.65
C LEU A 12 5.83 4.93 17.33
N VAL A 13 5.03 4.97 18.39
CA VAL A 13 3.58 5.15 18.32
C VAL A 13 3.21 6.44 19.04
N GLN A 14 2.58 7.36 18.34
CA GLN A 14 2.14 8.64 18.88
C GLN A 14 0.63 8.68 19.07
N LEU A 15 0.18 8.82 20.30
CA LEU A 15 -1.22 9.05 20.63
C LEU A 15 -1.50 10.54 20.63
N ARG A 16 -2.50 10.96 19.88
CA ARG A 16 -2.97 12.36 19.80
C ARG A 16 -4.43 12.44 20.17
N THR A 17 -4.77 13.34 21.09
CA THR A 17 -6.16 13.69 21.38
C THR A 17 -6.55 14.93 20.60
N ARG A 18 -7.67 14.90 19.89
CA ARG A 18 -8.23 16.05 19.18
C ARG A 18 -9.72 16.17 19.47
N SER A 19 -10.17 17.36 19.86
CA SER A 19 -11.58 17.67 20.11
C SER A 19 -12.47 17.51 18.87
N THR A 20 -11.89 17.69 17.68
CA THR A 20 -12.59 17.52 16.41
C THR A 20 -12.68 16.07 15.95
N ALA A 21 -11.97 15.14 16.60
CA ALA A 21 -12.02 13.73 16.26
C ALA A 21 -13.33 13.12 16.76
N ARG A 22 -14.09 12.48 15.86
CA ARG A 22 -15.34 11.74 16.19
C ARG A 22 -15.11 10.24 16.34
N ARG A 23 -13.94 9.72 15.96
CA ARG A 23 -13.59 8.30 16.01
C ARG A 23 -12.08 8.11 16.09
N LYS A 24 -11.64 6.91 16.49
CA LYS A 24 -10.22 6.51 16.42
C LYS A 24 -9.75 6.48 14.95
N VAL A 25 -8.69 7.21 14.65
CA VAL A 25 -8.05 7.25 13.34
C VAL A 25 -6.60 6.83 13.50
N ILE A 26 -6.15 5.85 12.70
CA ILE A 26 -4.77 5.39 12.68
C ILE A 26 -4.15 5.86 11.37
N LYS A 27 -3.11 6.68 11.46
CA LYS A 27 -2.27 7.10 10.34
C LYS A 27 -0.91 6.43 10.47
N VAL A 28 -0.54 5.66 9.47
CA VAL A 28 0.74 4.97 9.43
C VAL A 28 1.68 5.72 8.50
N THR A 29 2.88 6.01 9.00
CA THR A 29 4.03 6.42 8.20
C THR A 29 5.11 5.36 8.37
N GLN A 30 6.22 5.47 7.69
CA GLN A 30 7.32 4.52 7.80
C GLN A 30 7.82 4.36 9.24
N ASN A 31 8.14 5.47 9.90
CA ASN A 31 8.84 5.47 11.19
C ASN A 31 7.92 5.84 12.37
N LEU A 32 6.64 6.14 12.09
CA LEU A 32 5.73 6.63 13.13
C LEU A 32 4.31 6.18 12.85
N VAL A 33 3.67 5.61 13.85
CA VAL A 33 2.24 5.34 13.86
C VAL A 33 1.55 6.44 14.68
N ILE A 34 0.59 7.14 14.09
CA ILE A 34 -0.16 8.20 14.77
C ILE A 34 -1.59 7.70 14.99
N ILE A 35 -1.97 7.57 16.24
CA ILE A 35 -3.33 7.20 16.65
C ILE A 35 -4.00 8.46 17.19
N THR A 36 -5.05 8.91 16.50
CA THR A 36 -5.84 10.06 16.93
C THR A 36 -7.17 9.58 17.48
N VAL A 37 -7.51 10.06 18.70
CA VAL A 37 -8.76 9.72 19.39
C VAL A 37 -9.49 10.98 19.87
N PRO A 38 -10.82 10.90 20.11
CA PRO A 38 -11.57 11.93 20.84
C PRO A 38 -11.06 12.06 22.29
N PRO A 39 -11.29 13.20 22.97
CA PRO A 39 -11.01 13.33 24.39
C PRO A 39 -11.76 12.29 25.23
N GLY A 40 -11.12 11.73 26.24
CA GLY A 40 -11.68 10.70 27.11
C GLY A 40 -11.50 9.26 26.65
N PHE A 41 -10.96 9.04 25.43
CA PHE A 41 -10.71 7.70 24.87
C PHE A 41 -9.22 7.30 24.89
N GLU A 42 -8.37 8.05 25.55
CA GLU A 42 -6.92 7.82 25.58
C GLU A 42 -6.57 6.46 26.17
N ASN A 43 -7.22 6.09 27.28
CA ASN A 43 -6.94 4.84 28.01
C ASN A 43 -7.46 3.59 27.28
N THR A 44 -8.26 3.75 26.22
CA THR A 44 -8.77 2.62 25.43
C THR A 44 -7.85 2.21 24.28
N VAL A 45 -6.74 2.91 24.10
CA VAL A 45 -5.85 2.69 22.96
C VAL A 45 -4.82 1.62 23.24
N PHE A 46 -4.31 1.57 24.45
CA PHE A 46 -3.28 0.61 24.86
C PHE A 46 -3.80 -0.36 25.95
N PRO A 47 -3.39 -1.64 25.90
CA PRO A 47 -2.53 -2.27 24.90
C PRO A 47 -3.24 -2.39 23.54
N LEU A 48 -2.45 -2.33 22.45
CA LEU A 48 -2.97 -2.59 21.12
C LEU A 48 -3.30 -4.08 20.96
N SER A 49 -4.44 -4.40 20.38
CA SER A 49 -4.76 -5.78 20.03
C SER A 49 -3.87 -6.30 18.91
N GLN A 50 -3.59 -7.60 18.87
CA GLN A 50 -2.76 -8.24 17.86
C GLN A 50 -3.30 -7.95 16.44
N ASP A 51 -4.62 -8.03 16.23
CA ASP A 51 -5.25 -7.66 14.95
C ASP A 51 -4.93 -6.22 14.53
N THR A 52 -4.92 -5.28 15.48
CA THR A 52 -4.55 -3.88 15.19
C THR A 52 -3.08 -3.75 14.80
N ILE A 53 -2.18 -4.48 15.46
CA ILE A 53 -0.76 -4.50 15.15
C ILE A 53 -0.54 -5.03 13.74
N GLU A 54 -1.09 -6.19 13.39
CA GLU A 54 -0.99 -6.78 12.06
C GLU A 54 -1.54 -5.85 10.96
N ARG A 55 -2.69 -5.21 11.22
CA ARG A 55 -3.24 -4.22 10.28
C ARG A 55 -2.32 -3.04 10.06
N ILE A 56 -1.65 -2.55 11.12
CA ILE A 56 -0.68 -1.45 11.03
C ILE A 56 0.53 -1.89 10.20
N LEU A 57 1.06 -3.10 10.43
CA LEU A 57 2.18 -3.65 9.66
C LEU A 57 1.82 -3.80 8.18
N LYS A 58 0.66 -4.39 7.87
CA LYS A 58 0.15 -4.47 6.49
C LYS A 58 0.00 -3.09 5.82
N LEU A 59 -0.47 -2.09 6.57
CA LEU A 59 -0.57 -0.72 6.05
C LEU A 59 0.81 -0.08 5.84
N ARG A 60 1.79 -0.37 6.68
CA ARG A 60 3.16 0.16 6.54
C ARG A 60 3.79 -0.29 5.23
N ASN A 61 3.66 -1.56 4.86
CA ASN A 61 4.17 -2.09 3.60
C ASN A 61 3.54 -1.40 2.38
N LYS A 62 2.24 -1.12 2.43
CA LYS A 62 1.55 -0.35 1.38
C LYS A 62 2.03 1.10 1.29
N VAL A 63 2.40 1.71 2.42
CA VAL A 63 3.01 3.05 2.44
C VAL A 63 4.35 3.03 1.71
N VAL A 64 5.18 2.00 1.91
CA VAL A 64 6.46 1.84 1.18
C VAL A 64 6.24 1.85 -0.32
N VAL A 65 5.27 1.09 -0.82
CA VAL A 65 4.97 1.03 -2.26
C VAL A 65 4.52 2.40 -2.79
N ARG A 66 3.60 3.06 -2.08
CA ARG A 66 2.97 4.30 -2.56
C ARG A 66 3.86 5.54 -2.40
N SER A 67 4.36 5.81 -1.19
CA SER A 67 5.16 7.01 -0.92
C SER A 67 6.59 6.88 -1.44
N GLY A 68 7.13 5.68 -1.39
CA GLY A 68 8.52 5.38 -1.62
C GLY A 68 9.41 5.64 -0.43
N GLU A 69 8.80 5.93 0.70
CA GLU A 69 9.48 5.97 1.99
C GLU A 69 9.45 4.57 2.59
N GLY A 70 10.58 4.10 3.06
CA GLY A 70 10.74 2.79 3.64
C GLY A 70 11.37 1.75 2.75
N LYS A 71 11.62 0.60 3.34
CA LYS A 71 12.30 -0.52 2.71
C LYS A 71 11.40 -1.74 2.68
N PHE A 72 11.47 -2.48 1.59
CA PHE A 72 10.92 -3.82 1.51
C PHE A 72 11.77 -4.78 2.35
N LYS A 73 11.13 -5.75 2.95
CA LYS A 73 11.77 -6.82 3.71
C LYS A 73 11.36 -8.18 3.14
N ILE A 74 12.22 -9.17 3.27
CA ILE A 74 11.96 -10.51 2.70
C ILE A 74 10.75 -11.16 3.35
N ASP A 75 10.66 -11.06 4.67
CA ASP A 75 9.63 -11.74 5.47
C ASP A 75 8.31 -10.96 5.58
N GLU A 76 8.22 -9.80 4.92
CA GLU A 76 7.03 -8.95 4.97
C GLU A 76 6.35 -8.86 3.59
N PRO A 77 5.47 -9.80 3.23
CA PRO A 77 4.75 -9.78 1.96
C PRO A 77 3.81 -8.57 1.86
N ILE A 78 3.55 -8.13 0.63
CA ILE A 78 2.68 -6.99 0.35
C ILE A 78 1.40 -7.49 -0.30
N GLU A 79 0.28 -7.31 0.37
CA GLU A 79 -1.03 -7.63 -0.18
C GLU A 79 -1.56 -6.50 -1.04
N THR A 80 -1.98 -6.81 -2.26
CA THR A 80 -2.73 -5.91 -3.15
C THR A 80 -4.14 -6.46 -3.39
N LEU A 81 -4.93 -5.79 -4.20
CA LEU A 81 -6.26 -6.29 -4.58
C LEU A 81 -6.18 -7.60 -5.37
N THR A 82 -5.22 -7.73 -6.28
CA THR A 82 -5.14 -8.80 -7.27
C THR A 82 -4.00 -9.79 -7.02
N PHE A 83 -2.97 -9.39 -6.30
CA PHE A 83 -1.83 -10.25 -6.04
C PHE A 83 -1.13 -9.91 -4.72
N ARG A 84 -0.38 -10.92 -4.24
CA ARG A 84 0.55 -10.81 -3.12
C ARG A 84 1.98 -10.72 -3.65
N VAL A 85 2.80 -9.85 -3.08
CA VAL A 85 4.22 -9.74 -3.44
C VAL A 85 5.07 -10.50 -2.43
N GLU A 86 5.95 -11.36 -2.93
CA GLU A 86 6.93 -12.09 -2.14
C GLU A 86 8.34 -11.84 -2.69
N PHE A 87 9.33 -11.75 -1.80
CA PHE A 87 10.71 -11.53 -2.15
C PHE A 87 11.54 -12.76 -1.80
N GLY A 88 12.50 -13.09 -2.65
CA GLY A 88 13.38 -14.22 -2.43
C GLY A 88 14.71 -14.06 -3.18
N TYR A 89 15.57 -15.05 -3.04
CA TYR A 89 16.84 -15.12 -3.79
C TYR A 89 16.77 -16.19 -4.86
N GLN A 90 17.51 -15.98 -5.93
CA GLN A 90 17.66 -16.97 -6.99
C GLN A 90 18.47 -18.17 -6.48
N GLU A 91 18.14 -19.37 -6.91
CA GLU A 91 18.90 -20.57 -6.59
C GLU A 91 20.25 -20.60 -7.34
N ASN A 92 20.24 -20.11 -8.58
CA ASN A 92 21.44 -20.13 -9.43
C ASN A 92 22.28 -18.86 -9.23
N SER A 93 23.44 -18.99 -8.58
CA SER A 93 24.39 -17.91 -8.33
C SER A 93 25.01 -17.26 -9.57
N LYS A 94 24.89 -17.90 -10.75
CA LYS A 94 25.35 -17.33 -12.03
C LYS A 94 24.43 -16.25 -12.56
N ILE A 95 23.16 -16.25 -12.16
CA ILE A 95 22.17 -15.24 -12.58
C ILE A 95 22.38 -13.96 -11.78
N LYS A 96 22.75 -12.88 -12.46
CA LYS A 96 23.08 -11.57 -11.86
C LYS A 96 21.98 -10.51 -12.07
N VAL A 97 20.80 -10.93 -12.50
CA VAL A 97 19.66 -10.03 -12.76
C VAL A 97 18.49 -10.37 -11.88
N PHE A 98 17.65 -9.38 -11.58
CA PHE A 98 16.37 -9.61 -10.91
C PHE A 98 15.43 -10.37 -11.84
N ALA A 99 14.75 -11.38 -11.31
CA ALA A 99 13.65 -12.05 -11.99
C ALA A 99 12.34 -11.77 -11.26
N ALA A 100 11.25 -11.65 -12.02
CA ALA A 100 9.93 -11.45 -11.43
C ALA A 100 8.89 -12.21 -12.25
N ARG A 101 7.99 -12.92 -11.56
CA ARG A 101 6.92 -13.73 -12.16
C ARG A 101 5.65 -13.58 -11.35
N LEU A 102 4.55 -13.27 -12.03
CA LEU A 102 3.21 -13.23 -11.45
C LEU A 102 2.47 -14.48 -11.90
N GLU A 103 2.15 -15.35 -10.95
CA GLU A 103 1.42 -16.60 -11.16
C GLU A 103 0.50 -16.85 -9.96
N ASP A 104 -0.69 -17.34 -10.24
CA ASP A 104 -1.68 -17.73 -9.23
C ASP A 104 -1.91 -16.66 -8.15
N GLY A 105 -1.91 -15.38 -8.55
CA GLY A 105 -2.08 -14.25 -7.63
C GLY A 105 -0.86 -13.96 -6.75
N VAL A 106 0.31 -14.53 -7.06
CA VAL A 106 1.55 -14.26 -6.32
C VAL A 106 2.61 -13.69 -7.25
N LEU A 107 3.04 -12.47 -6.98
CA LEU A 107 4.20 -11.85 -7.61
C LEU A 107 5.46 -12.23 -6.82
N ARG A 108 6.21 -13.21 -7.33
CA ARG A 108 7.52 -13.57 -6.77
C ARG A 108 8.62 -12.79 -7.44
N ILE A 109 9.42 -12.10 -6.64
CA ILE A 109 10.56 -11.31 -7.09
C ILE A 109 11.83 -11.91 -6.52
N TYR A 110 12.67 -12.44 -7.40
CA TYR A 110 13.93 -13.10 -7.04
C TYR A 110 15.12 -12.17 -7.28
N MET A 111 15.89 -11.95 -6.25
CA MET A 111 17.14 -11.18 -6.27
C MET A 111 18.32 -12.10 -6.57
N PRO A 112 19.39 -11.61 -7.21
CA PRO A 112 20.64 -12.34 -7.32
C PRO A 112 21.17 -12.75 -5.93
N VAL A 113 21.79 -13.93 -5.85
CA VAL A 113 22.47 -14.39 -4.62
C VAL A 113 23.51 -13.38 -4.17
N GLY A 114 23.54 -13.07 -2.88
CA GLY A 114 24.46 -12.10 -2.28
C GLY A 114 24.01 -10.63 -2.44
N THR A 115 22.81 -10.38 -3.01
CA THR A 115 22.26 -9.04 -3.05
C THR A 115 21.80 -8.63 -1.64
N ASP A 116 22.28 -7.48 -1.17
CA ASP A 116 21.79 -6.88 0.07
C ASP A 116 20.49 -6.12 -0.23
N ILE A 117 19.38 -6.60 0.36
CA ILE A 117 18.04 -5.98 0.20
C ILE A 117 17.99 -4.59 0.84
N GLU A 118 18.83 -4.31 1.84
CA GLU A 118 18.80 -3.05 2.57
C GLU A 118 19.38 -1.87 1.77
N THR A 119 20.12 -2.13 0.68
CA THR A 119 20.72 -1.07 -0.12
C THR A 119 19.66 -0.27 -0.91
N ASP A 120 19.86 1.02 -1.04
CA ASP A 120 18.96 1.90 -1.79
C ASP A 120 18.83 1.50 -3.27
N VAL A 121 19.87 0.94 -3.86
CA VAL A 121 19.89 0.47 -5.25
C VAL A 121 18.92 -0.70 -5.41
N THR A 122 19.03 -1.69 -4.53
CA THR A 122 18.13 -2.86 -4.49
C THR A 122 16.68 -2.43 -4.24
N GLN A 123 16.47 -1.57 -3.25
CA GLN A 123 15.14 -1.05 -2.92
C GLN A 123 14.47 -0.33 -4.10
N LYS A 124 15.23 0.50 -4.82
CA LYS A 124 14.74 1.16 -6.03
C LYS A 124 14.41 0.17 -7.15
N ALA A 125 15.22 -0.88 -7.31
CA ALA A 125 14.96 -1.93 -8.30
C ALA A 125 13.68 -2.71 -7.97
N LEU A 126 13.55 -3.21 -6.74
CA LEU A 126 12.35 -3.91 -6.25
C LEU A 126 11.10 -3.06 -6.43
N LYS A 127 11.16 -1.79 -6.02
CA LYS A 127 10.05 -0.88 -6.17
C LYS A 127 9.63 -0.71 -7.62
N ARG A 128 10.58 -0.56 -8.53
CA ARG A 128 10.28 -0.43 -9.98
C ARG A 128 9.55 -1.66 -10.50
N ILE A 129 9.97 -2.86 -10.06
CA ILE A 129 9.33 -4.12 -10.44
C ILE A 129 7.90 -4.18 -9.91
N VAL A 130 7.71 -3.96 -8.60
CA VAL A 130 6.36 -3.95 -7.98
C VAL A 130 5.43 -2.96 -8.68
N LEU A 131 5.88 -1.73 -8.93
CA LEU A 131 5.07 -0.72 -9.59
C LEU A 131 4.72 -1.07 -11.04
N LYS A 132 5.61 -1.76 -11.75
CA LYS A 132 5.32 -2.25 -13.11
C LYS A 132 4.14 -3.23 -13.10
N PHE A 133 4.18 -4.24 -12.22
CA PHE A 133 3.09 -5.22 -12.13
C PHE A 133 1.80 -4.59 -11.59
N LEU A 134 1.90 -3.74 -10.56
CA LEU A 134 0.75 -3.03 -10.03
C LEU A 134 0.03 -2.20 -11.10
N ARG A 135 0.78 -1.56 -11.99
CA ARG A 135 0.21 -0.81 -13.10
C ARG A 135 -0.45 -1.73 -14.14
N GLN A 136 0.20 -2.83 -14.51
CA GLN A 136 -0.36 -3.80 -15.45
C GLN A 136 -1.69 -4.36 -14.96
N GLU A 137 -1.76 -4.75 -13.70
CA GLU A 137 -2.99 -5.23 -13.08
C GLU A 137 -4.08 -4.14 -12.99
N ALA A 138 -3.70 -2.91 -12.66
CA ALA A 138 -4.63 -1.79 -12.63
C ALA A 138 -5.24 -1.50 -14.01
N GLU A 139 -4.45 -1.62 -15.08
CA GLU A 139 -4.90 -1.46 -16.46
C GLU A 139 -5.89 -2.57 -16.88
N CYS A 140 -5.86 -3.72 -16.23
CA CYS A 140 -6.82 -4.82 -16.44
C CYS A 140 -8.09 -4.66 -15.59
N VAL A 141 -7.96 -4.36 -14.30
CA VAL A 141 -9.05 -4.44 -13.31
C VAL A 141 -9.87 -3.15 -13.22
N LEU A 142 -9.21 -1.99 -13.18
CA LEU A 142 -9.90 -0.73 -12.94
C LEU A 142 -10.87 -0.32 -14.07
N PRO A 143 -10.61 -0.59 -15.36
CA PRO A 143 -11.58 -0.35 -16.42
C PRO A 143 -12.88 -1.14 -16.24
N GLN A 144 -12.76 -2.42 -15.86
CA GLN A 144 -13.92 -3.30 -15.64
C GLN A 144 -14.78 -2.81 -14.48
N LYS A 145 -14.15 -2.42 -13.37
CA LYS A 145 -14.85 -1.85 -12.21
C LYS A 145 -15.52 -0.52 -12.56
N LEU A 146 -14.84 0.36 -13.29
CA LEU A 146 -15.42 1.63 -13.71
C LEU A 146 -16.61 1.41 -14.66
N GLU A 147 -16.53 0.49 -15.60
CA GLU A 147 -17.62 0.16 -16.51
C GLU A 147 -18.82 -0.41 -15.76
N TYR A 148 -18.59 -1.33 -14.81
CA TYR A 148 -19.63 -1.87 -13.95
C TYR A 148 -20.38 -0.75 -13.20
N TRP A 149 -19.65 0.13 -12.51
CA TRP A 149 -20.25 1.21 -11.73
C TRP A 149 -20.89 2.30 -12.60
N SER A 150 -20.31 2.59 -13.76
CA SER A 150 -20.90 3.50 -14.75
C SER A 150 -22.30 3.03 -15.17
N LYS A 151 -22.43 1.74 -15.50
CA LYS A 151 -23.71 1.13 -15.86
C LYS A 151 -24.69 1.10 -14.67
N HIS A 152 -24.21 0.71 -13.50
CA HIS A 152 -25.02 0.60 -12.29
C HIS A 152 -25.59 1.95 -11.84
N CYS A 153 -24.80 3.01 -11.93
CA CYS A 153 -25.22 4.37 -11.55
C CYS A 153 -25.88 5.17 -12.69
N GLY A 154 -25.94 4.63 -13.90
CA GLY A 154 -26.46 5.35 -15.07
C GLY A 154 -25.62 6.56 -15.47
N LEU A 155 -24.31 6.57 -15.13
CA LEU A 155 -23.39 7.66 -15.42
C LEU A 155 -22.49 7.31 -16.60
N SER A 156 -22.32 8.26 -17.52
CA SER A 156 -21.39 8.10 -18.65
C SER A 156 -20.07 8.83 -18.40
N TYR A 157 -18.97 8.25 -18.91
CA TYR A 157 -17.69 8.91 -18.98
C TYR A 157 -17.15 8.89 -20.42
N ASN A 158 -16.22 9.81 -20.72
CA ASN A 158 -15.66 9.96 -22.06
C ASN A 158 -14.40 9.11 -22.25
N SER A 159 -13.49 9.15 -21.30
CA SER A 159 -12.25 8.39 -21.33
C SER A 159 -11.78 7.95 -19.94
N LEU A 160 -10.97 6.89 -19.90
CA LEU A 160 -10.29 6.45 -18.70
C LEU A 160 -8.77 6.41 -18.93
N LYS A 161 -8.02 6.96 -17.99
CA LYS A 161 -6.56 6.84 -17.94
C LYS A 161 -6.09 6.33 -16.58
N ILE A 162 -5.24 5.31 -16.58
CA ILE A 162 -4.53 4.87 -15.37
C ILE A 162 -3.33 5.79 -15.14
N ASP A 163 -3.30 6.42 -13.96
CA ASP A 163 -2.35 7.47 -13.59
C ASP A 163 -1.39 7.01 -12.48
N THR A 164 -0.29 7.72 -12.33
CA THR A 164 0.76 7.52 -11.33
C THR A 164 0.59 8.43 -10.10
N ALA A 165 -0.52 9.15 -9.99
CA ALA A 165 -0.75 10.13 -8.94
C ALA A 165 -0.71 9.47 -7.55
N LYS A 166 0.13 10.03 -6.66
CA LYS A 166 0.26 9.57 -5.25
C LYS A 166 -0.65 10.33 -4.30
N SER A 167 -1.02 11.56 -4.64
CA SER A 167 -1.78 12.45 -3.76
C SER A 167 -3.30 12.26 -3.81
N ARG A 168 -3.81 11.67 -4.92
CA ARG A 168 -5.23 11.43 -5.15
C ARG A 168 -5.47 10.03 -5.72
N TRP A 169 -6.63 9.47 -5.45
CA TRP A 169 -7.03 8.16 -5.94
C TRP A 169 -7.60 8.21 -7.35
N GLY A 170 -8.30 9.29 -7.65
CA GLY A 170 -8.85 9.55 -8.97
C GLY A 170 -9.32 10.99 -9.11
N CYS A 171 -9.69 11.36 -10.33
CA CYS A 171 -10.37 12.60 -10.64
C CYS A 171 -11.19 12.44 -11.92
N CYS A 172 -12.25 13.24 -12.03
CA CYS A 172 -13.06 13.39 -13.23
C CYS A 172 -12.97 14.85 -13.70
N SER A 173 -12.72 15.06 -14.99
CA SER A 173 -12.71 16.39 -15.60
C SER A 173 -14.14 16.85 -15.93
N SER A 174 -14.30 18.15 -16.23
CA SER A 174 -15.58 18.69 -16.75
C SER A 174 -16.02 18.06 -18.07
N LYS A 175 -15.07 17.49 -18.83
CA LYS A 175 -15.31 16.74 -20.06
C LYS A 175 -15.61 15.26 -19.81
N LYS A 176 -15.81 14.85 -18.55
CA LYS A 176 -16.03 13.46 -18.15
C LYS A 176 -14.84 12.51 -18.43
N ASP A 177 -13.61 13.05 -18.50
CA ASP A 177 -12.41 12.21 -18.58
C ASP A 177 -12.01 11.79 -17.18
N ILE A 178 -11.92 10.50 -16.96
CA ILE A 178 -11.59 9.91 -15.65
C ILE A 178 -10.11 9.53 -15.64
N LYS A 179 -9.44 9.85 -14.53
CA LYS A 179 -8.09 9.35 -14.23
C LYS A 179 -8.15 8.61 -12.90
N LEU A 180 -7.67 7.37 -12.87
CA LEU A 180 -7.57 6.55 -11.67
C LEU A 180 -6.11 6.21 -11.40
N SER A 181 -5.71 6.34 -10.15
CA SER A 181 -4.36 5.96 -9.74
C SER A 181 -4.24 4.43 -9.63
N TYR A 182 -3.19 3.82 -10.20
CA TYR A 182 -2.95 2.39 -10.02
C TYR A 182 -2.69 2.02 -8.55
N TYR A 183 -2.36 2.98 -7.70
CA TYR A 183 -2.25 2.76 -6.25
C TYR A 183 -3.59 2.40 -5.58
N LEU A 184 -4.71 2.52 -6.27
CA LEU A 184 -6.01 2.01 -5.82
C LEU A 184 -5.93 0.52 -5.48
N LEU A 185 -5.17 -0.28 -6.24
CA LEU A 185 -4.99 -1.71 -5.97
C LEU A 185 -4.32 -2.02 -4.62
N LEU A 186 -3.79 -1.03 -3.92
CA LEU A 186 -3.30 -1.18 -2.55
C LEU A 186 -4.42 -1.04 -1.51
N LEU A 187 -5.63 -0.66 -1.92
CA LEU A 187 -6.78 -0.53 -1.03
C LEU A 187 -7.58 -1.84 -0.96
N PRO A 188 -8.31 -2.06 0.13
CA PRO A 188 -9.35 -3.08 0.15
C PRO A 188 -10.41 -2.80 -0.91
N GLU A 189 -10.98 -3.85 -1.50
CA GLU A 189 -11.98 -3.77 -2.57
C GLU A 189 -13.12 -2.80 -2.26
N ARG A 190 -13.69 -2.90 -1.06
CA ARG A 190 -14.77 -2.01 -0.57
C ARG A 190 -14.47 -0.50 -0.57
N LEU A 191 -13.25 -0.10 -0.85
CA LEU A 191 -12.82 1.31 -0.96
C LEU A 191 -12.49 1.69 -2.40
N ILE A 192 -12.54 0.73 -3.33
CA ILE A 192 -12.32 0.94 -4.76
C ILE A 192 -13.66 1.06 -5.47
N ASP A 193 -14.63 0.30 -5.01
CA ASP A 193 -16.03 0.37 -5.40
C ASP A 193 -16.70 1.55 -4.67
#